data_73848bf27b159be3a19bbcf2f0e07f1a
#
_entry.id   73848bf27b159be3a19bbcf2f0e07f1a
#
_cell.length_a   1.000
_cell.length_b   1.000
_cell.length_c   1.000
_cell.angle_alpha   90.00
_cell.angle_beta   90.00
_cell.angle_gamma   90.00
#
_symmetry.space_group_name_H-M   'P 1'
#
loop_
_entity.id
_entity.type
_entity.pdbx_description
1 polymer ?
#
loop_
_entity_poly.entity_id
_entity_poly.type
_entity_poly.pdbx_seq_one_letter_code
_entity_poly.pdbx_strand_id
1 'polypeptide(L)'
;AKQLIKNPNITWKDVDASLPNTKIEVLGPPPTSGTRDAFAELAMEGGCKTFKWLKDLKKENKKRYKAICRSVREDGPYIEAGENDNLIVQKLTANPKALGVFGYSFLIENSDSIQGSYIDGVLPDFDNIAQGEYKVSRPLYFYVKKAHIGTIPGMKEFLREFTSDKAIGEDGYLTDKGLIPLPDKEFSKFKTAARKLTTLEALN
;
A
#
# COMPACT_ATOMS: atom_id res chain seq x y z
N ALA A 1 12.84 27.47 6.07
CA ALA A 1 12.00 27.03 7.17
C ALA A 1 11.68 25.54 7.09
N LYS A 2 12.68 24.71 7.28
CA LYS A 2 12.51 23.28 7.58
C LYS A 2 12.59 23.07 9.10
N GLN A 3 11.83 23.80 9.87
CA GLN A 3 11.51 23.33 11.21
C GLN A 3 10.39 22.30 11.04
N LEU A 4 10.79 21.07 10.71
CA LEU A 4 10.00 19.91 10.97
C LEU A 4 9.60 19.98 12.43
N ILE A 5 8.31 20.01 12.70
CA ILE A 5 7.78 19.88 14.06
C ILE A 5 8.35 18.54 14.53
N LYS A 6 9.33 18.57 15.44
CA LYS A 6 9.85 17.33 16.04
C LYS A 6 8.68 16.68 16.74
N ASN A 7 8.31 15.50 16.30
CA ASN A 7 7.33 14.71 17.03
C ASN A 7 8.02 14.17 18.30
N PRO A 8 7.62 14.62 19.51
CA PRO A 8 8.26 14.20 20.75
C PRO A 8 7.99 12.73 21.10
N ASN A 9 7.01 12.11 20.46
CA ASN A 9 6.62 10.75 20.78
C ASN A 9 7.70 9.77 20.33
N ILE A 10 8.34 9.12 21.28
CA ILE A 10 9.43 8.16 21.08
C ILE A 10 8.95 6.76 21.45
N THR A 11 7.99 6.66 22.38
CA THR A 11 7.38 5.40 22.83
C THR A 11 5.91 5.34 22.44
N TRP A 12 5.34 4.16 22.41
CA TRP A 12 3.89 3.98 22.17
C TRP A 12 3.06 4.63 23.27
N LYS A 13 3.55 4.65 24.51
CA LYS A 13 2.89 5.34 25.62
C LYS A 13 2.82 6.85 25.43
N ASP A 14 3.76 7.45 24.70
CA ASP A 14 3.71 8.89 24.38
C ASP A 14 2.60 9.19 23.37
N VAL A 15 2.18 8.21 22.58
CA VAL A 15 1.07 8.33 21.63
C VAL A 15 -0.27 8.15 22.35
N ASP A 16 -0.37 7.12 23.18
CA ASP A 16 -1.53 6.84 24.00
C ASP A 16 -1.10 6.22 25.34
N ALA A 17 -1.57 6.79 26.45
CA ALA A 17 -1.17 6.39 27.80
C ALA A 17 -1.53 4.93 28.15
N SER A 18 -2.48 4.31 27.44
CA SER A 18 -2.87 2.90 27.60
C SER A 18 -1.89 1.93 26.95
N LEU A 19 -1.05 2.40 26.03
CA LEU A 19 -0.09 1.59 25.29
C LEU A 19 1.19 1.32 26.08
N PRO A 20 1.96 0.27 25.71
CA PRO A 20 3.22 -0.06 26.39
C PRO A 20 4.25 1.06 26.30
N ASN A 21 5.07 1.19 27.34
CA ASN A 21 6.24 2.09 27.34
C ASN A 21 7.41 1.47 26.57
N THR A 22 7.18 1.09 25.33
CA THR A 22 8.18 0.55 24.41
C THR A 22 8.49 1.54 23.32
N LYS A 23 9.73 1.58 22.86
CA LYS A 23 10.18 2.47 21.79
C LYS A 23 9.40 2.20 20.50
N ILE A 24 8.98 3.24 19.81
CA ILE A 24 8.38 3.14 18.50
C ILE A 24 9.47 2.77 17.49
N GLU A 25 9.27 1.67 16.81
CA GLU A 25 10.14 1.19 15.74
C GLU A 25 9.29 0.69 14.58
N VAL A 26 9.34 1.39 13.46
CA VAL A 26 8.60 1.07 12.25
C VAL A 26 9.60 0.81 11.13
N LEU A 27 9.63 -0.41 10.64
CA LEU A 27 10.46 -0.85 9.53
C LEU A 27 9.67 -0.69 8.23
N GLY A 28 10.20 0.02 7.26
CA GLY A 28 9.51 0.21 6.01
C GLY A 28 10.43 0.57 4.85
N PRO A 29 9.90 0.60 3.63
CA PRO A 29 10.67 0.86 2.44
C PRO A 29 11.11 2.33 2.32
N PRO A 30 12.13 2.60 1.46
CA PRO A 30 12.65 3.95 1.21
C PRO A 30 11.67 4.83 0.43
N PRO A 31 11.95 6.15 0.28
CA PRO A 31 11.08 7.10 -0.43
C PRO A 31 10.80 6.76 -1.90
N THR A 32 11.62 5.91 -2.52
CA THR A 32 11.47 5.44 -3.91
C THR A 32 10.38 4.37 -4.07
N SER A 33 9.91 3.78 -2.96
CA SER A 33 8.95 2.68 -2.97
C SER A 33 7.50 3.16 -3.09
N GLY A 34 6.74 2.51 -3.98
CA GLY A 34 5.29 2.70 -4.07
C GLY A 34 4.53 2.27 -2.82
N THR A 35 5.06 1.33 -2.04
CA THR A 35 4.49 0.92 -0.74
C THR A 35 4.60 2.04 0.28
N ARG A 36 5.73 2.77 0.30
CA ARG A 36 5.86 3.97 1.16
C ARG A 36 4.89 5.08 0.74
N ASP A 37 4.69 5.29 -0.55
CA ASP A 37 3.70 6.25 -1.04
C ASP A 37 2.28 5.87 -0.60
N ALA A 38 1.93 4.58 -0.69
CA ALA A 38 0.64 4.07 -0.24
C ALA A 38 0.46 4.28 1.28
N PHE A 39 1.47 3.96 2.08
CA PHE A 39 1.45 4.20 3.53
C PHE A 39 1.24 5.70 3.85
N ALA A 40 2.00 6.58 3.21
CA ALA A 40 1.86 8.02 3.41
C ALA A 40 0.49 8.55 2.97
N GLU A 41 -0.11 7.99 1.92
CA GLU A 41 -1.42 8.39 1.42
C GLU A 41 -2.58 7.84 2.23
N LEU A 42 -2.56 6.55 2.53
CA LEU A 42 -3.68 5.85 3.14
C LEU A 42 -3.67 5.97 4.66
N ALA A 43 -2.55 5.68 5.30
CA ALA A 43 -2.44 5.74 6.75
C ALA A 43 -2.20 7.16 7.27
N MET A 44 -1.13 7.84 6.84
CA MET A 44 -0.75 9.13 7.39
C MET A 44 -1.71 10.25 6.96
N GLU A 45 -2.00 10.40 5.65
CA GLU A 45 -2.98 11.37 5.18
C GLU A 45 -4.40 10.98 5.62
N GLY A 46 -4.68 9.70 5.78
CA GLY A 46 -5.91 9.17 6.39
C GLY A 46 -6.14 9.77 7.78
N GLY A 47 -5.14 9.70 8.67
CA GLY A 47 -5.16 10.32 9.99
C GLY A 47 -5.31 11.83 9.95
N CYS A 48 -4.65 12.51 9.02
CA CYS A 48 -4.81 13.97 8.84
C CYS A 48 -6.26 14.39 8.57
N LYS A 49 -7.04 13.56 7.87
CA LYS A 49 -8.44 13.84 7.54
C LYS A 49 -9.35 13.91 8.77
N THR A 50 -8.93 13.46 9.93
CA THR A 50 -9.71 13.58 11.17
C THR A 50 -9.69 15.00 11.72
N PHE A 51 -8.67 15.81 11.40
CA PHE A 51 -8.50 17.17 11.89
C PHE A 51 -9.13 18.21 10.96
N LYS A 52 -10.08 19.01 11.47
CA LYS A 52 -10.79 20.03 10.69
C LYS A 52 -9.83 21.03 10.04
N TRP A 53 -8.88 21.56 10.81
CA TRP A 53 -7.93 22.57 10.30
C TRP A 53 -7.05 22.04 9.16
N LEU A 54 -6.74 20.74 9.13
CA LEU A 54 -6.01 20.10 8.04
C LEU A 54 -6.88 19.92 6.79
N LYS A 55 -8.18 19.65 6.96
CA LYS A 55 -9.13 19.65 5.85
C LYS A 55 -9.23 21.03 5.18
N ASP A 56 -9.26 22.07 5.98
CA ASP A 56 -9.30 23.44 5.49
C ASP A 56 -7.98 23.81 4.79
N LEU A 57 -6.84 23.48 5.39
CA LEU A 57 -5.52 23.66 4.78
C LEU A 57 -5.39 22.91 3.43
N LYS A 58 -6.00 21.75 3.28
CA LYS A 58 -5.98 21.00 2.01
C LYS A 58 -6.63 21.78 0.86
N LYS A 59 -7.69 22.56 1.15
CA LYS A 59 -8.35 23.42 0.18
C LYS A 59 -7.55 24.68 -0.13
N GLU A 60 -6.96 25.30 0.89
CA GLU A 60 -6.21 26.54 0.78
C GLU A 60 -4.81 26.35 0.20
N ASN A 61 -4.08 25.32 0.68
CA ASN A 61 -2.70 25.06 0.30
C ASN A 61 -2.39 23.56 0.28
N LYS A 62 -2.74 22.91 -0.82
CA LYS A 62 -2.52 21.47 -1.02
C LYS A 62 -1.06 21.05 -0.87
N LYS A 63 -0.09 21.92 -1.25
CA LYS A 63 1.35 21.62 -1.12
C LYS A 63 1.76 21.56 0.35
N ARG A 64 1.32 22.54 1.15
CA ARG A 64 1.60 22.58 2.60
C ARG A 64 0.91 21.43 3.33
N TYR A 65 -0.34 21.13 2.97
CA TYR A 65 -1.07 19.98 3.49
C TYR A 65 -0.30 18.66 3.25
N LYS A 66 0.15 18.41 2.00
CA LYS A 66 0.93 17.21 1.69
C LYS A 66 2.25 17.16 2.47
N ALA A 67 2.95 18.29 2.62
CA ALA A 67 4.18 18.37 3.39
C ALA A 67 3.98 18.02 4.87
N ILE A 68 2.82 18.31 5.43
CA ILE A 68 2.49 17.95 6.83
C ILE A 68 2.04 16.49 6.91
N CYS A 69 1.13 16.05 6.05
CA CYS A 69 0.40 14.80 6.19
C CYS A 69 1.09 13.58 5.55
N ARG A 70 2.10 13.79 4.69
CA ARG A 70 2.80 12.70 3.99
C ARG A 70 4.30 12.63 4.31
N SER A 71 4.79 13.51 5.19
CA SER A 71 6.21 13.47 5.59
C SER A 71 6.41 12.40 6.66
N VAL A 72 7.10 11.35 6.30
CA VAL A 72 7.55 10.33 7.25
C VAL A 72 8.72 10.90 8.06
N ARG A 73 8.72 10.68 9.36
CA ARG A 73 9.77 11.16 10.25
C ARG A 73 11.10 10.45 10.03
N GLU A 74 12.20 11.19 10.13
CA GLU A 74 13.57 10.72 9.89
C GLU A 74 14.44 10.78 11.16
N ASP A 75 13.82 10.96 12.34
CA ASP A 75 14.49 11.14 13.63
C ASP A 75 14.59 9.83 14.45
N GLY A 76 14.42 8.68 13.80
CA GLY A 76 14.72 7.37 14.34
C GLY A 76 13.58 6.36 14.44
N PRO A 77 12.32 6.73 14.80
CA PRO A 77 11.23 5.75 14.90
C PRO A 77 10.84 5.07 13.59
N TYR A 78 11.00 5.73 12.44
CA TYR A 78 10.89 5.07 11.16
C TYR A 78 12.29 4.70 10.65
N ILE A 79 12.48 3.44 10.32
CA ILE A 79 13.76 2.86 9.87
C ILE A 79 13.58 2.37 8.43
N GLU A 80 14.36 2.93 7.52
CA GLU A 80 14.39 2.45 6.15
C GLU A 80 15.09 1.10 6.09
N ALA A 81 14.34 0.06 5.74
CA ALA A 81 14.80 -1.33 5.75
C ALA A 81 15.15 -1.88 4.36
N GLY A 82 15.20 -0.99 3.34
CA GLY A 82 15.46 -1.35 1.95
C GLY A 82 14.17 -1.54 1.14
N GLU A 83 14.31 -1.69 -0.18
CA GLU A 83 13.18 -1.91 -1.11
C GLU A 83 12.70 -3.36 -1.12
N ASN A 84 13.50 -4.29 -0.62
CA ASN A 84 13.15 -5.70 -0.57
C ASN A 84 12.38 -6.01 0.71
N ASP A 85 11.09 -6.28 0.57
CA ASP A 85 10.18 -6.57 1.68
C ASP A 85 10.63 -7.80 2.51
N ASN A 86 11.38 -8.74 1.93
CA ASN A 86 11.96 -9.87 2.68
C ASN A 86 12.90 -9.41 3.81
N LEU A 87 13.63 -8.30 3.63
CA LEU A 87 14.48 -7.73 4.67
C LEU A 87 13.65 -7.18 5.83
N ILE A 88 12.48 -6.61 5.53
CA ILE A 88 11.55 -6.13 6.56
C ILE A 88 11.02 -7.32 7.37
N VAL A 89 10.57 -8.39 6.69
CA VAL A 89 10.09 -9.62 7.33
C VAL A 89 11.16 -10.23 8.26
N GLN A 90 12.40 -10.38 7.79
CA GLN A 90 13.51 -10.91 8.60
C GLN A 90 13.77 -10.06 9.86
N LYS A 91 13.75 -8.73 9.72
CA LYS A 91 13.92 -7.82 10.86
C LYS A 91 12.77 -7.90 11.85
N LEU A 92 11.52 -8.03 11.37
CA LEU A 92 10.36 -8.23 12.24
C LEU A 92 10.43 -9.53 13.03
N THR A 93 10.82 -10.62 12.39
CA THR A 93 11.02 -11.91 13.06
C THR A 93 12.07 -11.81 14.16
N ALA A 94 13.15 -11.04 13.93
CA ALA A 94 14.18 -10.80 14.93
C ALA A 94 13.78 -9.79 16.03
N ASN A 95 12.80 -8.91 15.76
CA ASN A 95 12.31 -7.88 16.69
C ASN A 95 10.78 -7.85 16.75
N PRO A 96 10.16 -8.69 17.59
CA PRO A 96 8.70 -8.79 17.68
C PRO A 96 8.01 -7.54 18.26
N LYS A 97 8.78 -6.52 18.67
CA LYS A 97 8.25 -5.24 19.16
C LYS A 97 8.18 -4.17 18.08
N ALA A 98 8.73 -4.43 16.90
CA ALA A 98 8.66 -3.52 15.76
C ALA A 98 7.37 -3.72 14.94
N LEU A 99 6.99 -2.68 14.19
CA LEU A 99 5.98 -2.77 13.14
C LEU A 99 6.67 -2.75 11.76
N GLY A 100 6.05 -3.39 10.78
CA GLY A 100 6.52 -3.41 9.40
C GLY A 100 5.50 -2.80 8.44
N VAL A 101 6.00 -2.14 7.41
CA VAL A 101 5.20 -1.62 6.29
C VAL A 101 5.69 -2.29 5.01
N PHE A 102 4.88 -3.16 4.44
CA PHE A 102 5.20 -3.93 3.23
C PHE A 102 3.92 -4.49 2.58
N GLY A 103 4.08 -5.14 1.41
CA GLY A 103 2.95 -5.64 0.62
C GLY A 103 2.26 -6.85 1.25
N TYR A 104 0.95 -6.98 1.04
CA TYR A 104 0.11 -8.06 1.57
C TYR A 104 0.61 -9.46 1.20
N SER A 105 1.16 -9.66 -0.01
CA SER A 105 1.70 -10.94 -0.44
C SER A 105 2.80 -11.47 0.48
N PHE A 106 3.66 -10.59 1.00
CA PHE A 106 4.70 -10.96 1.96
C PHE A 106 4.14 -11.31 3.34
N LEU A 107 3.02 -10.72 3.74
CA LEU A 107 2.31 -11.11 4.96
C LEU A 107 1.80 -12.55 4.84
N ILE A 108 1.14 -12.89 3.74
CA ILE A 108 0.60 -14.25 3.53
C ILE A 108 1.70 -15.29 3.41
N GLU A 109 2.76 -14.99 2.64
CA GLU A 109 3.90 -15.91 2.48
C GLU A 109 4.65 -16.19 3.78
N ASN A 110 4.51 -15.32 4.81
CA ASN A 110 5.20 -15.42 6.09
C ASN A 110 4.25 -15.44 7.29
N SER A 111 3.01 -15.87 7.10
CA SER A 111 1.96 -15.88 8.12
C SER A 111 2.27 -16.73 9.35
N ASP A 112 3.20 -17.69 9.24
CA ASP A 112 3.70 -18.49 10.35
C ASP A 112 4.59 -17.71 11.32
N SER A 113 5.18 -16.59 10.87
CA SER A 113 6.20 -15.84 11.61
C SER A 113 5.78 -14.41 11.96
N ILE A 114 4.85 -13.84 11.23
CA ILE A 114 4.37 -12.48 11.38
C ILE A 114 2.84 -12.42 11.26
N GLN A 115 2.25 -11.39 11.82
CA GLN A 115 0.80 -11.18 11.77
C GLN A 115 0.48 -9.78 11.26
N GLY A 116 -0.68 -9.64 10.59
CA GLY A 116 -1.20 -8.34 10.17
C GLY A 116 -1.77 -7.55 11.33
N SER A 117 -1.59 -6.24 11.30
CA SER A 117 -2.18 -5.33 12.28
C SER A 117 -3.62 -5.00 11.94
N TYR A 118 -4.49 -5.00 12.93
CA TYR A 118 -5.85 -4.47 12.78
C TYR A 118 -5.82 -2.96 12.51
N ILE A 119 -6.61 -2.51 11.57
CA ILE A 119 -6.87 -1.09 11.31
C ILE A 119 -8.37 -0.85 11.47
N ASP A 120 -8.76 0.03 12.37
CA ASP A 120 -10.17 0.29 12.73
C ASP A 120 -10.96 -0.99 13.11
N GLY A 121 -10.27 -1.97 13.70
CA GLY A 121 -10.85 -3.26 14.08
C GLY A 121 -10.95 -4.29 12.95
N VAL A 122 -10.45 -3.98 11.75
CA VAL A 122 -10.47 -4.86 10.57
C VAL A 122 -9.09 -5.49 10.36
N LEU A 123 -9.04 -6.80 10.16
CA LEU A 123 -7.82 -7.56 9.88
C LEU A 123 -7.47 -7.47 8.39
N PRO A 124 -6.17 -7.41 8.00
CA PRO A 124 -5.76 -7.49 6.60
C PRO A 124 -5.79 -8.96 6.12
N ASP A 125 -6.96 -9.48 5.90
CA ASP A 125 -7.19 -10.75 5.22
C ASP A 125 -7.70 -10.55 3.80
N PHE A 126 -7.80 -11.63 3.06
CA PHE A 126 -8.23 -11.63 1.68
C PHE A 126 -9.59 -10.97 1.49
N ASP A 127 -10.58 -11.38 2.27
CA ASP A 127 -11.96 -10.91 2.12
C ASP A 127 -12.11 -9.43 2.46
N ASN A 128 -11.54 -8.99 3.57
CA ASN A 128 -11.58 -7.60 4.00
C ASN A 128 -10.87 -6.66 3.01
N ILE A 129 -9.80 -7.12 2.38
CA ILE A 129 -9.09 -6.34 1.35
C ILE A 129 -9.89 -6.33 0.05
N ALA A 130 -10.40 -7.48 -0.41
CA ALA A 130 -11.20 -7.59 -1.64
C ALA A 130 -12.48 -6.75 -1.57
N GLN A 131 -13.13 -6.68 -0.41
CA GLN A 131 -14.33 -5.90 -0.16
C GLN A 131 -14.05 -4.41 0.14
N GLY A 132 -12.78 -4.04 0.32
CA GLY A 132 -12.37 -2.66 0.66
C GLY A 132 -12.66 -2.25 2.10
N GLU A 133 -12.91 -3.22 2.99
CA GLU A 133 -13.11 -3.01 4.42
C GLU A 133 -11.79 -2.62 5.11
N TYR A 134 -10.68 -3.23 4.71
CA TYR A 134 -9.35 -2.85 5.19
C TYR A 134 -8.89 -1.55 4.54
N LYS A 135 -8.96 -0.44 5.27
CA LYS A 135 -8.79 0.93 4.75
C LYS A 135 -7.39 1.26 4.23
N VAL A 136 -6.38 0.48 4.60
CA VAL A 136 -5.00 0.65 4.13
C VAL A 136 -4.72 -0.30 2.96
N SER A 137 -5.65 -0.38 2.03
CA SER A 137 -5.53 -1.14 0.79
C SER A 137 -5.79 -0.27 -0.44
N ARG A 138 -5.19 -0.63 -1.55
CA ARG A 138 -5.42 0.03 -2.84
C ARG A 138 -5.21 -0.94 -4.00
N PRO A 139 -5.90 -0.74 -5.13
CA PRO A 139 -5.65 -1.54 -6.32
C PRO A 139 -4.24 -1.26 -6.87
N LEU A 140 -3.64 -2.30 -7.45
CA LEU A 140 -2.43 -2.20 -8.26
C LEU A 140 -2.81 -1.99 -9.71
N TYR A 141 -2.03 -1.17 -10.41
CA TYR A 141 -2.21 -0.91 -11.84
C TYR A 141 -0.93 -1.22 -12.60
N PHE A 142 -1.06 -1.81 -13.77
CA PHE A 142 0.01 -1.79 -14.75
C PHE A 142 -0.45 -1.05 -16.00
N TYR A 143 0.48 -0.43 -16.70
CA TYR A 143 0.19 0.39 -17.87
C TYR A 143 0.92 -0.16 -19.08
N VAL A 144 0.19 -0.33 -20.17
CA VAL A 144 0.74 -0.78 -21.46
C VAL A 144 0.70 0.36 -22.45
N LYS A 145 1.83 0.71 -23.04
CA LYS A 145 1.89 1.71 -24.10
C LYS A 145 1.31 1.12 -25.38
N LYS A 146 0.12 1.59 -25.79
CA LYS A 146 -0.62 1.08 -26.94
C LYS A 146 0.22 1.05 -28.23
N ALA A 147 1.06 2.06 -28.47
CA ALA A 147 1.95 2.12 -29.62
C ALA A 147 3.01 0.99 -29.69
N HIS A 148 3.24 0.29 -28.58
CA HIS A 148 4.17 -0.85 -28.55
C HIS A 148 3.49 -2.17 -28.94
N ILE A 149 2.15 -2.22 -28.94
CA ILE A 149 1.41 -3.42 -29.31
C ILE A 149 1.51 -3.63 -30.82
N GLY A 150 2.02 -4.79 -31.20
CA GLY A 150 2.32 -5.12 -32.61
C GLY A 150 3.75 -4.75 -33.02
N THR A 151 4.45 -3.90 -32.26
CA THR A 151 5.86 -3.58 -32.50
C THR A 151 6.78 -4.46 -31.65
N ILE A 152 6.38 -4.68 -30.38
CA ILE A 152 7.13 -5.55 -29.47
C ILE A 152 6.49 -6.93 -29.50
N PRO A 153 7.24 -7.98 -29.94
CA PRO A 153 6.75 -9.36 -29.96
C PRO A 153 6.26 -9.81 -28.58
N GLY A 154 5.14 -10.54 -28.54
CA GLY A 154 4.59 -11.13 -27.32
C GLY A 154 3.79 -10.16 -26.42
N MET A 155 3.83 -8.85 -26.66
CA MET A 155 3.15 -7.90 -25.79
C MET A 155 1.62 -8.05 -25.78
N LYS A 156 1.03 -8.36 -26.93
CA LYS A 156 -0.42 -8.58 -27.05
C LYS A 156 -0.84 -9.89 -26.34
N GLU A 157 -0.03 -10.91 -26.48
CA GLU A 157 -0.21 -12.21 -25.84
C GLU A 157 -0.05 -12.08 -24.32
N PHE A 158 0.98 -11.39 -23.87
CA PHE A 158 1.17 -11.08 -22.45
C PHE A 158 -0.04 -10.34 -21.87
N LEU A 159 -0.53 -9.28 -22.53
CA LEU A 159 -1.68 -8.54 -22.07
C LEU A 159 -2.94 -9.42 -21.96
N ARG A 160 -3.14 -10.32 -22.93
CA ARG A 160 -4.28 -11.26 -22.93
C ARG A 160 -4.16 -12.29 -21.82
N GLU A 161 -2.97 -12.85 -21.59
CA GLU A 161 -2.71 -13.80 -20.52
C GLU A 161 -2.85 -13.13 -19.16
N PHE A 162 -2.17 -12.00 -18.94
CA PHE A 162 -2.21 -11.29 -17.66
C PHE A 162 -3.63 -10.88 -17.25
N THR A 163 -4.52 -10.58 -18.22
CA THR A 163 -5.93 -10.22 -17.95
C THR A 163 -6.90 -11.40 -18.13
N SER A 164 -6.40 -12.62 -18.11
CA SER A 164 -7.23 -13.83 -18.19
C SER A 164 -7.75 -14.27 -16.82
N ASP A 165 -8.85 -15.01 -16.79
CA ASP A 165 -9.35 -15.63 -15.54
C ASP A 165 -8.32 -16.60 -14.96
N LYS A 166 -7.55 -17.24 -15.82
CA LYS A 166 -6.48 -18.16 -15.43
C LYS A 166 -5.34 -17.47 -14.68
N ALA A 167 -5.06 -16.21 -14.99
CA ALA A 167 -3.99 -15.46 -14.34
C ALA A 167 -4.46 -14.70 -13.10
N ILE A 168 -5.48 -13.85 -13.24
CA ILE A 168 -5.95 -12.91 -12.19
C ILE A 168 -7.42 -13.08 -11.81
N GLY A 169 -8.06 -14.18 -12.22
CA GLY A 169 -9.38 -14.57 -11.73
C GLY A 169 -9.32 -15.06 -10.29
N GLU A 170 -10.46 -15.39 -9.71
CA GLU A 170 -10.58 -15.87 -8.32
C GLU A 170 -9.69 -17.09 -8.05
N ASP A 171 -9.67 -18.07 -8.96
CA ASP A 171 -8.79 -19.25 -8.93
C ASP A 171 -7.55 -19.08 -9.82
N GLY A 172 -7.12 -17.86 -10.07
CA GLY A 172 -5.99 -17.57 -10.94
C GLY A 172 -4.64 -17.86 -10.27
N TYR A 173 -3.64 -18.30 -11.05
CA TYR A 173 -2.32 -18.67 -10.51
C TYR A 173 -1.58 -17.50 -9.80
N LEU A 174 -1.97 -16.25 -10.02
CA LEU A 174 -1.41 -15.11 -9.29
C LEU A 174 -2.06 -14.91 -7.90
N THR A 175 -3.23 -15.49 -7.67
CA THR A 175 -3.87 -15.51 -6.36
C THR A 175 -3.03 -16.32 -5.37
N ASP A 176 -2.42 -17.42 -5.81
CA ASP A 176 -1.45 -18.20 -5.02
C ASP A 176 -0.19 -17.40 -4.63
N LYS A 177 0.04 -16.26 -5.31
CA LYS A 177 1.13 -15.33 -5.03
C LYS A 177 0.69 -14.09 -4.24
N GLY A 178 -0.49 -14.16 -3.63
CA GLY A 178 -1.05 -13.08 -2.81
C GLY A 178 -1.70 -11.95 -3.61
N LEU A 179 -1.99 -12.14 -4.90
CA LEU A 179 -2.84 -11.22 -5.64
C LEU A 179 -4.29 -11.37 -5.16
N ILE A 180 -4.91 -10.27 -4.80
CA ILE A 180 -6.35 -10.24 -4.53
C ILE A 180 -7.08 -9.84 -5.81
N PRO A 181 -7.97 -10.69 -6.36
CA PRO A 181 -8.72 -10.39 -7.57
C PRO A 181 -9.62 -9.17 -7.41
N LEU A 182 -9.88 -8.50 -8.52
CA LEU A 182 -10.90 -7.47 -8.56
C LEU A 182 -12.31 -8.09 -8.48
N PRO A 183 -13.30 -7.38 -7.95
CA PRO A 183 -14.70 -7.79 -8.06
C PRO A 183 -15.08 -8.04 -9.53
N ASP A 184 -15.91 -9.05 -9.80
CA ASP A 184 -16.26 -9.56 -11.14
C ASP A 184 -16.61 -8.46 -12.15
N LYS A 185 -17.38 -7.48 -11.73
CA LYS A 185 -17.80 -6.35 -12.59
C LYS A 185 -16.61 -5.52 -13.05
N GLU A 186 -15.69 -5.20 -12.15
CA GLU A 186 -14.49 -4.44 -12.46
C GLU A 186 -13.51 -5.28 -13.28
N PHE A 187 -13.30 -6.52 -12.89
CA PHE A 187 -12.47 -7.46 -13.64
C PHE A 187 -12.95 -7.58 -15.09
N SER A 188 -14.25 -7.82 -15.32
CA SER A 188 -14.84 -7.92 -16.66
C SER A 188 -14.67 -6.64 -17.47
N LYS A 189 -14.77 -5.46 -16.83
CA LYS A 189 -14.52 -4.15 -17.47
C LYS A 189 -13.07 -4.07 -17.96
N PHE A 190 -12.10 -4.31 -17.09
CA PHE A 190 -10.67 -4.19 -17.43
C PHE A 190 -10.21 -5.28 -18.41
N LYS A 191 -10.67 -6.51 -18.26
CA LYS A 191 -10.42 -7.60 -19.19
C LYS A 191 -10.92 -7.26 -20.61
N THR A 192 -12.11 -6.68 -20.71
CA THR A 192 -12.68 -6.25 -22.00
C THR A 192 -11.88 -5.09 -22.59
N ALA A 193 -11.52 -4.10 -21.77
CA ALA A 193 -10.71 -2.96 -22.20
C ALA A 193 -9.33 -3.38 -22.71
N ALA A 194 -8.67 -4.29 -22.01
CA ALA A 194 -7.38 -4.86 -22.43
C ALA A 194 -7.47 -5.60 -23.76
N ARG A 195 -8.51 -6.42 -23.96
CA ARG A 195 -8.75 -7.16 -25.22
C ARG A 195 -9.04 -6.24 -26.40
N LYS A 196 -9.80 -5.16 -26.17
CA LYS A 196 -10.15 -4.13 -27.18
C LYS A 196 -9.08 -3.06 -27.35
N LEU A 197 -8.02 -3.09 -26.53
CA LEU A 197 -6.97 -2.07 -26.49
C LEU A 197 -7.55 -0.65 -26.29
N THR A 198 -8.57 -0.56 -25.46
CA THR A 198 -9.20 0.70 -25.10
C THR A 198 -8.21 1.57 -24.31
N THR A 199 -8.06 2.84 -24.70
CA THR A 199 -7.17 3.77 -23.99
C THR A 199 -7.76 4.21 -22.67
N LEU A 200 -6.90 4.63 -21.72
CA LEU A 200 -7.32 5.08 -20.39
C LEU A 200 -8.30 6.27 -20.46
N GLU A 201 -8.11 7.17 -21.43
CA GLU A 201 -8.98 8.34 -21.65
C GLU A 201 -10.42 7.94 -22.00
N ALA A 202 -10.61 6.78 -22.63
CA ALA A 202 -11.93 6.26 -22.99
C ALA A 202 -12.55 5.37 -21.89
N LEU A 203 -11.87 5.17 -20.77
CA LEU A 203 -12.35 4.37 -19.62
C LEU A 203 -12.94 5.24 -18.50
N ASN A 204 -12.68 6.55 -18.53
CA ASN A 204 -13.16 7.54 -17.56
C ASN A 204 -14.57 8.04 -17.90
#